data_8edb111ed0eac4c5533fa1159d98c4bf
#
_entry.id   8edb111ed0eac4c5533fa1159d98c4bf
#
_cell.length_a   1.000
_cell.length_b   1.000
_cell.length_c   1.000
_cell.angle_alpha   90.00
_cell.angle_beta   90.00
_cell.angle_gamma   90.00
#
_symmetry.space_group_name_H-M   'P 1'
#
loop_
_entity.id
_entity.type
_entity.pdbx_description
1 polymer ?
#
loop_
_entity_poly.entity_id
_entity_poly.type
_entity_poly.pdbx_seq_one_letter_code
_entity_poly.pdbx_strand_id
1 'polypeptide(L)'
;IDLLGNRSLAVIRDALAAVRENYGTDIDYARWDPTGDARTQDLMRRGDTMGVFYAESPSMRQLQKKCGTGDFDHLVIHSSIIRPAANRYIRAYVRRLRGGGAYRSLHPILDEVLQETHGILVYQEDVSKIAMAMAGFSASDADLLRKVVSKKRASRRLEDFRGEFHAGAAARGVSGEVAAEVWNMMMSFSGYSFCKPHSASYALVSYKSCWLRAHYPAEFMAAVLTNRGGYYTAFAYVSEARRMGLRVLPPDVNASRREYWGKDGTVRVGLMQLKGLQERTLRAIVRERDDGGPYASFGDLLRRVRPDPADAKILVQSGACDSVARGATRPEMVWEALLRHAPGSGSRRAGRTLFEDPEPATPPRVPHYSARTVLEHEIETLDFLISRHPLSLYAAELARIGCVRGADLERHVGRRVTTVGWWVTGKVVATREDEPMEFISFEDTSALYETTFFPKTYARFCHRLHRARPY
;
A
#
# COMPACT_ATOMS: atom_id res chain seq x y z
N ILE A 1 -27.76 -5.80 0.91
CA ILE A 1 -26.57 -6.24 1.67
C ILE A 1 -25.38 -6.03 0.75
N ASP A 2 -24.49 -5.11 1.10
CA ASP A 2 -23.25 -4.92 0.35
C ASP A 2 -22.19 -5.88 0.90
N LEU A 3 -21.70 -6.76 0.03
CA LEU A 3 -20.57 -7.64 0.33
C LEU A 3 -19.29 -6.96 -0.18
N LEU A 4 -18.56 -6.32 0.71
CA LEU A 4 -17.28 -5.72 0.38
C LEU A 4 -16.18 -6.79 0.40
N GLY A 5 -15.52 -6.98 -0.75
CA GLY A 5 -14.33 -7.82 -0.84
C GLY A 5 -13.14 -7.16 -0.14
N ASN A 6 -12.52 -7.87 0.82
CA ASN A 6 -11.29 -7.41 1.44
C ASN A 6 -10.08 -8.00 0.69
N ARG A 7 -9.48 -7.21 -0.21
CA ARG A 7 -8.30 -7.63 -0.99
C ARG A 7 -7.10 -8.01 -0.12
N SER A 8 -7.00 -7.46 1.07
CA SER A 8 -5.90 -7.78 1.99
C SER A 8 -6.00 -9.20 2.54
N LEU A 9 -7.20 -9.75 2.70
CA LEU A 9 -7.37 -11.16 3.00
C LEU A 9 -6.95 -12.05 1.82
N ALA A 10 -7.16 -11.59 0.58
CA ALA A 10 -6.63 -12.28 -0.59
C ALA A 10 -5.09 -12.24 -0.62
N VAL A 11 -4.47 -11.14 -0.22
CA VAL A 11 -3.00 -11.07 -0.07
C VAL A 11 -2.49 -12.13 0.90
N ILE A 12 -3.12 -12.26 2.07
CA ILE A 12 -2.72 -13.26 3.07
C ILE A 12 -2.92 -14.68 2.52
N ARG A 13 -4.08 -14.96 1.92
CA ARG A 13 -4.38 -16.25 1.30
C ARG A 13 -3.32 -16.65 0.26
N ASP A 14 -3.01 -15.74 -0.65
CA ASP A 14 -2.09 -16.01 -1.75
C ASP A 14 -0.65 -16.13 -1.28
N ALA A 15 -0.24 -15.34 -0.28
CA ALA A 15 1.06 -15.46 0.36
C ALA A 15 1.21 -16.81 1.10
N LEU A 16 0.19 -17.24 1.85
CA LEU A 16 0.18 -18.54 2.52
C LEU A 16 0.22 -19.70 1.51
N ALA A 17 -0.51 -19.59 0.41
CA ALA A 17 -0.48 -20.58 -0.66
C ALA A 17 0.92 -20.67 -1.30
N ALA A 18 1.58 -19.53 -1.54
CA ALA A 18 2.95 -19.48 -2.04
C ALA A 18 3.95 -20.07 -1.05
N VAL A 19 3.82 -19.80 0.24
CA VAL A 19 4.67 -20.39 1.30
C VAL A 19 4.51 -21.92 1.31
N ARG A 20 3.27 -22.41 1.25
CA ARG A 20 3.01 -23.85 1.19
C ARG A 20 3.60 -24.49 -0.06
N GLU A 21 3.47 -23.87 -1.23
CA GLU A 21 4.03 -24.38 -2.49
C GLU A 21 5.56 -24.34 -2.48
N ASN A 22 6.16 -23.26 -1.99
CA ASN A 22 7.61 -23.08 -2.03
C ASN A 22 8.38 -23.93 -1.01
N TYR A 23 7.79 -24.12 0.19
CA TYR A 23 8.51 -24.66 1.37
C TYR A 23 7.80 -25.85 2.02
N GLY A 24 6.61 -26.24 1.56
CA GLY A 24 5.81 -27.29 2.18
C GLY A 24 5.24 -26.90 3.56
N THR A 25 5.37 -25.64 3.97
CA THR A 25 4.91 -25.15 5.27
C THR A 25 3.42 -24.79 5.18
N ASP A 26 2.59 -25.53 5.91
CA ASP A 26 1.15 -25.25 6.02
C ASP A 26 0.86 -24.46 7.28
N ILE A 27 0.35 -23.24 7.12
CA ILE A 27 0.02 -22.31 8.21
C ILE A 27 -1.50 -22.19 8.29
N ASP A 28 -2.09 -22.75 9.36
CA ASP A 28 -3.53 -22.61 9.62
C ASP A 28 -3.88 -21.19 10.03
N TYR A 29 -4.49 -20.44 9.13
CA TYR A 29 -4.89 -19.05 9.35
C TYR A 29 -5.75 -18.87 10.62
N ALA A 30 -6.59 -19.82 10.97
CA ALA A 30 -7.50 -19.70 12.11
C ALA A 30 -6.76 -19.82 13.48
N ARG A 31 -5.76 -20.69 13.53
CA ARG A 31 -5.03 -21.03 14.78
C ARG A 31 -3.74 -20.23 14.96
N TRP A 32 -3.21 -19.68 13.87
CA TRP A 32 -1.95 -18.94 13.89
C TRP A 32 -2.10 -17.58 14.57
N ASP A 33 -1.32 -17.35 15.60
CA ASP A 33 -1.22 -16.09 16.33
C ASP A 33 0.21 -15.52 16.26
N PRO A 34 0.47 -14.48 15.46
CA PRO A 34 1.78 -13.86 15.34
C PRO A 34 2.00 -12.70 16.33
N THR A 35 1.10 -12.38 17.24
CA THR A 35 1.16 -11.16 18.06
C THR A 35 2.39 -11.07 18.96
N GLY A 36 2.99 -12.22 19.32
CA GLY A 36 4.23 -12.31 20.09
C GLY A 36 5.51 -12.29 19.26
N ASP A 37 5.45 -12.22 17.92
CA ASP A 37 6.63 -12.31 17.06
C ASP A 37 7.48 -11.04 17.08
N ALA A 38 8.73 -11.16 17.53
CA ALA A 38 9.64 -10.03 17.71
C ALA A 38 10.00 -9.31 16.39
N ARG A 39 10.12 -10.05 15.27
CA ARG A 39 10.41 -9.45 13.95
C ARG A 39 9.23 -8.62 13.45
N THR A 40 8.02 -9.13 13.64
CA THR A 40 6.78 -8.43 13.31
C THR A 40 6.63 -7.15 14.13
N GLN A 41 6.86 -7.25 15.45
CA GLN A 41 6.84 -6.10 16.35
C GLN A 41 7.89 -5.04 15.96
N ASP A 42 9.07 -5.44 15.54
CA ASP A 42 10.12 -4.51 15.12
C ASP A 42 9.74 -3.77 13.83
N LEU A 43 9.17 -4.44 12.83
CA LEU A 43 8.65 -3.79 11.61
C LEU A 43 7.53 -2.79 11.94
N MET A 44 6.59 -3.18 12.80
CA MET A 44 5.51 -2.31 13.28
C MET A 44 6.08 -1.07 13.99
N ARG A 45 7.02 -1.28 14.92
CA ARG A 45 7.68 -0.22 15.69
C ARG A 45 8.39 0.81 14.80
N ARG A 46 9.03 0.36 13.71
CA ARG A 46 9.73 1.21 12.75
C ARG A 46 8.81 1.82 11.70
N GLY A 47 7.53 1.41 11.64
CA GLY A 47 6.61 1.80 10.57
C GLY A 47 7.02 1.29 9.19
N ASP A 48 7.74 0.17 9.12
CA ASP A 48 8.13 -0.52 7.89
C ASP A 48 7.01 -1.44 7.42
N THR A 49 5.86 -0.85 7.12
CA THR A 49 4.59 -1.55 6.97
C THR A 49 3.93 -1.35 5.60
N MET A 50 4.71 -0.99 4.55
CA MET A 50 4.18 -0.96 3.18
C MET A 50 3.67 -2.34 2.75
N GLY A 51 2.48 -2.38 2.15
CA GLY A 51 1.76 -3.60 1.80
C GLY A 51 1.00 -4.25 2.96
N VAL A 52 1.25 -3.83 4.20
CA VAL A 52 0.57 -4.39 5.38
C VAL A 52 -0.81 -3.73 5.54
N PHE A 53 -1.83 -4.57 5.54
CA PHE A 53 -3.21 -4.12 5.71
C PHE A 53 -3.36 -3.15 6.87
N TYR A 54 -4.10 -2.06 6.65
CA TYR A 54 -4.48 -1.04 7.63
C TYR A 54 -3.30 -0.28 8.28
N ALA A 55 -2.06 -0.80 8.21
CA ALA A 55 -0.87 -0.23 8.83
C ALA A 55 0.05 0.52 7.86
N GLU A 56 -0.24 0.52 6.55
CA GLU A 56 0.67 1.06 5.53
C GLU A 56 0.47 2.54 5.20
N SER A 57 -0.63 3.17 5.65
CA SER A 57 -0.87 4.57 5.33
C SER A 57 0.23 5.48 5.92
N PRO A 58 0.58 6.60 5.25
CA PRO A 58 1.61 7.51 5.75
C PRO A 58 1.39 7.95 7.20
N SER A 59 0.14 8.27 7.55
CA SER A 59 -0.21 8.69 8.93
C SER A 59 0.04 7.58 9.94
N MET A 60 -0.28 6.32 9.60
CA MET A 60 -0.08 5.18 10.48
C MET A 60 1.40 4.88 10.65
N ARG A 61 2.15 4.81 9.57
CA ARG A 61 3.60 4.59 9.58
C ARG A 61 4.34 5.65 10.41
N GLN A 62 3.96 6.94 10.25
CA GLN A 62 4.52 8.01 11.06
C GLN A 62 4.15 7.92 12.54
N LEU A 63 2.91 7.53 12.85
CA LEU A 63 2.47 7.36 14.24
C LEU A 63 3.25 6.24 14.91
N GLN A 64 3.40 5.08 14.27
CA GLN A 64 4.18 3.95 14.76
C GLN A 64 5.62 4.36 15.08
N LYS A 65 6.31 5.04 14.15
CA LYS A 65 7.66 5.59 14.37
C LYS A 65 7.71 6.55 15.56
N LYS A 66 6.74 7.46 15.69
CA LYS A 66 6.69 8.44 16.78
C LYS A 66 6.41 7.78 18.12
N CYS A 67 5.60 6.75 18.16
CA CYS A 67 5.32 6.00 19.39
C CYS A 67 6.49 5.10 19.77
N GLY A 68 7.14 4.48 18.79
CA GLY A 68 8.24 3.55 19.02
C GLY A 68 7.79 2.23 19.67
N THR A 69 6.50 1.88 19.52
CA THR A 69 5.89 0.62 20.00
C THR A 69 5.45 -0.21 18.81
N GLY A 70 5.48 -1.52 18.96
CA GLY A 70 5.15 -2.43 17.87
C GLY A 70 4.27 -3.59 18.28
N ASP A 71 3.85 -3.63 19.54
CA ASP A 71 2.97 -4.66 20.07
C ASP A 71 1.50 -4.50 19.61
N PHE A 72 0.73 -5.55 19.84
CA PHE A 72 -0.64 -5.65 19.35
C PHE A 72 -1.56 -4.58 19.96
N ASP A 73 -1.48 -4.37 21.27
CA ASP A 73 -2.38 -3.45 21.97
C ASP A 73 -2.18 -2.00 21.51
N HIS A 74 -0.92 -1.58 21.34
CA HIS A 74 -0.63 -0.27 20.77
C HIS A 74 -1.11 -0.15 19.33
N LEU A 75 -1.02 -1.22 18.51
CA LEU A 75 -1.56 -1.16 17.14
C LEU A 75 -3.07 -0.95 17.12
N VAL A 76 -3.82 -1.58 18.04
CA VAL A 76 -5.26 -1.36 18.21
C VAL A 76 -5.57 0.10 18.54
N ILE A 77 -4.80 0.72 19.46
CA ILE A 77 -4.92 2.14 19.78
C ILE A 77 -4.57 3.01 18.56
N HIS A 78 -3.44 2.75 17.91
CA HIS A 78 -2.97 3.54 16.76
C HIS A 78 -3.99 3.55 15.62
N SER A 79 -4.60 2.40 15.35
CA SER A 79 -5.62 2.28 14.31
C SER A 79 -6.90 3.07 14.62
N SER A 80 -7.18 3.32 15.90
CA SER A 80 -8.39 4.01 16.36
C SER A 80 -8.20 5.50 16.60
N ILE A 81 -6.98 5.94 16.93
CA ILE A 81 -6.69 7.35 17.26
C ILE A 81 -6.52 8.23 16.00
N ILE A 82 -6.17 7.62 14.84
CA ILE A 82 -6.02 8.35 13.58
C ILE A 82 -7.40 8.67 13.01
N ARG A 83 -7.80 9.93 13.16
CA ARG A 83 -9.09 10.45 12.68
C ARG A 83 -8.99 11.94 12.38
N PRO A 84 -9.91 12.51 11.56
CA PRO A 84 -9.94 13.94 11.31
C PRO A 84 -9.96 14.74 12.60
N ALA A 85 -9.22 15.84 12.65
CA ALA A 85 -9.11 16.75 13.79
C ALA A 85 -8.49 16.17 15.09
N ALA A 86 -7.95 14.95 15.09
CA ALA A 86 -7.35 14.32 16.28
C ALA A 86 -5.90 14.72 16.57
N ASN A 87 -5.28 15.59 15.78
CA ASN A 87 -3.84 15.90 15.88
C ASN A 87 -3.39 16.34 17.29
N ARG A 88 -4.22 17.06 18.05
CA ARG A 88 -3.89 17.46 19.43
C ARG A 88 -3.84 16.23 20.36
N TYR A 89 -4.76 15.29 20.18
CA TYR A 89 -4.84 14.08 20.98
C TYR A 89 -3.71 13.11 20.62
N ILE A 90 -3.39 12.96 19.33
CA ILE A 90 -2.24 12.16 18.88
C ILE A 90 -0.93 12.70 19.47
N ARG A 91 -0.72 14.02 19.44
CA ARG A 91 0.47 14.63 20.07
C ARG A 91 0.52 14.41 21.58
N ALA A 92 -0.61 14.51 22.26
CA ALA A 92 -0.70 14.24 23.69
C ALA A 92 -0.42 12.76 24.00
N TYR A 93 -0.99 11.85 23.23
CA TYR A 93 -0.77 10.41 23.34
C TYR A 93 0.74 10.06 23.20
N VAL A 94 1.37 10.49 22.09
CA VAL A 94 2.81 10.23 21.85
C VAL A 94 3.68 10.79 22.96
N ARG A 95 3.39 12.01 23.43
CA ARG A 95 4.16 12.63 24.53
C ARG A 95 4.04 11.84 25.83
N ARG A 96 2.82 11.42 26.20
CA ARG A 96 2.55 10.65 27.43
C ARG A 96 3.18 9.28 27.37
N LEU A 97 3.03 8.58 26.26
CA LEU A 97 3.61 7.26 26.02
C LEU A 97 5.14 7.27 26.15
N ARG A 98 5.81 8.35 25.72
CA ARG A 98 7.27 8.51 25.82
C ARG A 98 7.76 9.08 27.18
N GLY A 99 6.89 9.18 28.18
CA GLY A 99 7.28 9.72 29.48
C GLY A 99 7.57 11.22 29.50
N GLY A 100 7.19 11.95 28.44
CA GLY A 100 7.42 13.39 28.29
C GLY A 100 6.47 14.26 29.11
N GLY A 101 6.71 14.39 30.40
CA GLY A 101 6.03 15.30 31.32
C GLY A 101 4.92 14.64 32.16
N ALA A 102 4.76 15.16 33.40
CA ALA A 102 3.67 14.76 34.28
C ALA A 102 2.32 15.11 33.62
N TYR A 103 1.54 14.10 33.29
CA TYR A 103 0.15 14.27 32.88
C TYR A 103 -0.69 14.48 34.11
N ARG A 104 -1.31 15.65 34.23
CA ARG A 104 -2.35 15.88 35.23
C ARG A 104 -3.68 15.52 34.57
N SER A 105 -4.31 14.49 35.09
CA SER A 105 -5.68 14.13 34.68
C SER A 105 -6.65 15.26 35.03
N LEU A 106 -7.68 15.39 34.22
CA LEU A 106 -8.80 16.28 34.54
C LEU A 106 -9.52 15.83 35.82
N HIS A 107 -9.55 14.51 36.05
CA HIS A 107 -10.18 13.93 37.24
C HIS A 107 -9.66 12.49 37.48
N PRO A 108 -9.45 12.03 38.73
CA PRO A 108 -8.97 10.66 39.03
C PRO A 108 -9.78 9.53 38.39
N ILE A 109 -11.10 9.69 38.27
CA ILE A 109 -11.98 8.72 37.59
C ILE A 109 -11.54 8.47 36.14
N LEU A 110 -11.05 9.50 35.43
CA LEU A 110 -10.59 9.37 34.05
C LEU A 110 -9.26 8.60 33.96
N ASP A 111 -8.42 8.66 34.98
CA ASP A 111 -7.18 7.88 35.02
C ASP A 111 -7.46 6.39 35.02
N GLU A 112 -8.48 5.97 35.77
CA GLU A 112 -8.91 4.57 35.81
C GLU A 112 -9.57 4.15 34.48
N VAL A 113 -10.53 4.94 33.99
CA VAL A 113 -11.33 4.61 32.80
C VAL A 113 -10.47 4.61 31.51
N LEU A 114 -9.48 5.52 31.40
CA LEU A 114 -8.66 5.74 30.22
C LEU A 114 -7.19 5.33 30.42
N GLN A 115 -6.89 4.47 31.40
CA GLN A 115 -5.54 4.02 31.72
C GLN A 115 -4.83 3.45 30.48
N GLU A 116 -5.49 2.56 29.76
CA GLU A 116 -4.99 1.88 28.56
C GLU A 116 -4.56 2.86 27.47
N THR A 117 -5.25 3.97 27.33
CA THR A 117 -5.05 4.98 26.29
C THR A 117 -4.32 6.23 26.79
N HIS A 118 -3.64 6.15 27.91
CA HIS A 118 -2.91 7.26 28.55
C HIS A 118 -3.77 8.52 28.74
N GLY A 119 -5.03 8.33 29.19
CA GLY A 119 -5.95 9.41 29.45
C GLY A 119 -6.49 10.08 28.17
N ILE A 120 -6.40 9.44 27.03
CA ILE A 120 -6.98 9.90 25.75
C ILE A 120 -8.22 9.07 25.44
N LEU A 121 -9.30 9.73 25.13
CA LEU A 121 -10.51 9.07 24.65
C LEU A 121 -10.26 8.57 23.21
N VAL A 122 -10.29 7.25 23.01
CA VAL A 122 -9.94 6.60 21.74
C VAL A 122 -11.08 5.79 21.16
N TYR A 123 -11.83 5.07 22.00
CA TYR A 123 -12.88 4.14 21.58
C TYR A 123 -14.28 4.69 21.81
N GLN A 124 -15.26 4.19 21.06
CA GLN A 124 -16.68 4.51 21.30
C GLN A 124 -17.12 4.12 22.71
N GLU A 125 -16.64 2.98 23.17
CA GLU A 125 -16.93 2.44 24.50
C GLU A 125 -16.47 3.37 25.64
N ASP A 126 -15.44 4.16 25.40
CA ASP A 126 -14.93 5.10 26.39
C ASP A 126 -15.96 6.18 26.72
N VAL A 127 -16.79 6.60 25.75
CA VAL A 127 -17.91 7.53 25.98
C VAL A 127 -18.88 6.95 27.00
N SER A 128 -19.26 5.67 26.84
CA SER A 128 -20.16 5.00 27.78
C SER A 128 -19.54 4.81 29.16
N LYS A 129 -18.26 4.39 29.20
CA LYS A 129 -17.53 4.19 30.47
C LYS A 129 -17.43 5.51 31.26
N ILE A 130 -17.09 6.60 30.59
CA ILE A 130 -17.01 7.94 31.20
C ILE A 130 -18.38 8.38 31.73
N ALA A 131 -19.46 8.22 30.94
CA ALA A 131 -20.81 8.59 31.37
C ALA A 131 -21.26 7.80 32.61
N MET A 132 -20.98 6.51 32.66
CA MET A 132 -21.28 5.67 33.83
C MET A 132 -20.43 6.06 35.03
N ALA A 133 -19.12 6.20 34.87
CA ALA A 133 -18.21 6.42 35.99
C ALA A 133 -18.33 7.85 36.55
N MET A 134 -18.40 8.87 35.70
CA MET A 134 -18.42 10.27 36.15
C MET A 134 -19.82 10.79 36.45
N ALA A 135 -20.84 10.37 35.71
CA ALA A 135 -22.20 10.94 35.83
C ALA A 135 -23.24 9.92 36.31
N GLY A 136 -22.89 8.65 36.50
CA GLY A 136 -23.76 7.60 37.01
C GLY A 136 -24.87 7.17 36.09
N PHE A 137 -24.64 7.28 34.81
CA PHE A 137 -25.58 6.77 33.81
C PHE A 137 -25.76 5.25 33.98
N SER A 138 -26.97 4.77 33.71
CA SER A 138 -27.20 3.35 33.53
C SER A 138 -26.43 2.85 32.27
N ALA A 139 -26.16 1.55 32.21
CA ALA A 139 -25.53 0.96 31.02
C ALA A 139 -26.34 1.22 29.74
N SER A 140 -27.68 1.24 29.85
CA SER A 140 -28.57 1.50 28.72
C SER A 140 -28.53 2.95 28.25
N ASP A 141 -28.52 3.92 29.18
CA ASP A 141 -28.47 5.36 28.84
C ASP A 141 -27.07 5.72 28.30
N ALA A 142 -26.01 5.15 28.86
CA ALA A 142 -24.66 5.33 28.40
C ALA A 142 -24.45 4.79 26.96
N ASP A 143 -25.02 3.62 26.63
CA ASP A 143 -25.00 3.08 25.27
C ASP A 143 -25.83 3.92 24.30
N LEU A 144 -26.94 4.45 24.77
CA LEU A 144 -27.79 5.34 24.00
C LEU A 144 -27.08 6.67 23.71
N LEU A 145 -26.41 7.29 24.70
CA LEU A 145 -25.55 8.45 24.53
C LEU A 145 -24.48 8.18 23.48
N ARG A 146 -23.77 7.07 23.58
CA ARG A 146 -22.75 6.65 22.58
C ARG A 146 -23.33 6.60 21.16
N LYS A 147 -24.50 6.00 20.99
CA LYS A 147 -25.22 5.94 19.69
C LYS A 147 -25.60 7.31 19.15
N VAL A 148 -26.06 8.22 20.03
CA VAL A 148 -26.44 9.59 19.65
C VAL A 148 -25.20 10.39 19.22
N VAL A 149 -24.13 10.34 20.00
CA VAL A 149 -22.85 11.00 19.69
C VAL A 149 -22.29 10.53 18.36
N SER A 150 -22.38 9.22 18.04
CA SER A 150 -21.86 8.67 16.78
C SER A 150 -22.59 9.18 15.53
N LYS A 151 -23.83 9.68 15.62
CA LYS A 151 -24.69 10.02 14.47
C LYS A 151 -24.53 11.44 13.91
N LYS A 152 -23.60 12.26 14.37
CA LYS A 152 -23.34 13.65 13.88
C LYS A 152 -24.53 14.61 13.83
N ARG A 153 -25.67 14.27 14.35
CA ARG A 153 -26.86 15.16 14.32
C ARG A 153 -27.05 15.80 15.69
N ALA A 154 -27.01 17.12 15.72
CA ALA A 154 -27.54 17.87 16.86
C ALA A 154 -29.01 17.44 17.06
N SER A 155 -29.33 16.89 18.22
CA SER A 155 -30.67 16.43 18.55
C SER A 155 -31.03 16.97 19.94
N ARG A 156 -32.32 17.28 20.16
CA ARG A 156 -32.85 17.65 21.49
C ARG A 156 -32.40 16.66 22.57
N ARG A 157 -32.33 15.38 22.22
CA ARG A 157 -31.89 14.32 23.12
C ARG A 157 -30.40 14.45 23.52
N LEU A 158 -29.55 15.05 22.69
CA LEU A 158 -28.15 15.30 23.05
C LEU A 158 -28.03 16.39 24.12
N GLU A 159 -28.88 17.43 24.07
CA GLU A 159 -28.95 18.46 25.10
C GLU A 159 -29.52 17.90 26.41
N ASP A 160 -30.52 17.02 26.36
CA ASP A 160 -31.04 16.32 27.52
C ASP A 160 -29.94 15.53 28.22
N PHE A 161 -29.19 14.70 27.47
CA PHE A 161 -28.03 13.95 27.98
C PHE A 161 -26.93 14.86 28.53
N ARG A 162 -26.74 16.04 27.96
CA ARG A 162 -25.79 17.02 28.50
C ARG A 162 -26.19 17.46 29.88
N GLY A 163 -27.49 17.83 30.06
CA GLY A 163 -28.04 18.20 31.35
C GLY A 163 -27.89 17.09 32.39
N GLU A 164 -28.28 15.86 32.03
CA GLU A 164 -28.18 14.70 32.87
C GLU A 164 -26.69 14.39 33.25
N PHE A 165 -25.77 14.49 32.31
CA PHE A 165 -24.36 14.31 32.56
C PHE A 165 -23.81 15.31 33.57
N HIS A 166 -24.13 16.61 33.39
CA HIS A 166 -23.67 17.64 34.32
C HIS A 166 -24.27 17.46 35.71
N ALA A 167 -25.55 17.14 35.80
CA ALA A 167 -26.23 16.91 37.09
C ALA A 167 -25.66 15.68 37.82
N GLY A 168 -25.46 14.56 37.09
CA GLY A 168 -24.89 13.33 37.64
C GLY A 168 -23.44 13.51 38.06
N ALA A 169 -22.64 14.26 37.32
CA ALA A 169 -21.25 14.58 37.64
C ALA A 169 -21.14 15.45 38.90
N ALA A 170 -22.01 16.48 39.03
CA ALA A 170 -22.06 17.32 40.21
C ALA A 170 -22.45 16.53 41.46
N ALA A 171 -23.43 15.62 41.36
CA ALA A 171 -23.81 14.72 42.45
C ALA A 171 -22.66 13.79 42.93
N ARG A 172 -21.64 13.59 42.09
CA ARG A 172 -20.42 12.82 42.40
C ARG A 172 -19.21 13.68 42.77
N GLY A 173 -19.42 14.97 43.02
CA GLY A 173 -18.36 15.89 43.43
C GLY A 173 -17.44 16.36 42.30
N VAL A 174 -17.81 16.14 41.04
CA VAL A 174 -17.05 16.64 39.88
C VAL A 174 -17.40 18.10 39.66
N SER A 175 -16.40 18.99 39.55
CA SER A 175 -16.66 20.41 39.28
C SER A 175 -17.32 20.63 37.91
N GLY A 176 -18.10 21.67 37.79
CA GLY A 176 -18.79 22.02 36.53
C GLY A 176 -17.84 22.29 35.38
N GLU A 177 -16.66 22.87 35.66
CA GLU A 177 -15.61 23.11 34.63
C GLU A 177 -15.07 21.79 34.10
N VAL A 178 -14.72 20.84 34.98
CA VAL A 178 -14.23 19.51 34.58
C VAL A 178 -15.30 18.74 33.80
N ALA A 179 -16.56 18.76 34.29
CA ALA A 179 -17.66 18.11 33.58
C ALA A 179 -17.87 18.70 32.16
N ALA A 180 -17.77 20.02 32.00
CA ALA A 180 -17.89 20.68 30.71
C ALA A 180 -16.73 20.31 29.77
N GLU A 181 -15.50 20.25 30.27
CA GLU A 181 -14.32 19.86 29.46
C GLU A 181 -14.40 18.41 29.00
N VAL A 182 -14.81 17.48 29.89
CA VAL A 182 -15.00 16.07 29.58
C VAL A 182 -16.14 15.88 28.58
N TRP A 183 -17.26 16.61 28.74
CA TRP A 183 -18.33 16.59 27.77
C TRP A 183 -17.85 17.03 26.38
N ASN A 184 -17.11 18.13 26.29
CA ASN A 184 -16.53 18.60 25.02
C ASN A 184 -15.54 17.58 24.42
N MET A 185 -14.79 16.90 25.26
CA MET A 185 -13.92 15.81 24.81
C MET A 185 -14.74 14.66 24.20
N MET A 186 -15.84 14.22 24.82
CA MET A 186 -16.77 13.23 24.27
C MET A 186 -17.39 13.71 22.94
N MET A 187 -17.79 14.97 22.85
CA MET A 187 -18.37 15.53 21.63
C MET A 187 -17.38 15.62 20.48
N SER A 188 -16.08 15.70 20.74
CA SER A 188 -15.05 15.64 19.71
C SER A 188 -15.00 14.31 18.96
N PHE A 189 -15.69 13.29 19.46
CA PHE A 189 -15.88 11.95 18.88
C PHE A 189 -17.04 11.86 17.90
N SER A 190 -17.83 12.92 17.75
CA SER A 190 -19.01 12.90 16.90
C SER A 190 -18.66 12.53 15.46
N GLY A 191 -19.19 11.40 15.01
CA GLY A 191 -19.17 10.93 13.61
C GLY A 191 -17.91 10.22 13.11
N TYR A 192 -16.86 10.06 13.92
CA TYR A 192 -15.63 9.34 13.54
C TYR A 192 -15.03 8.61 14.74
N SER A 193 -15.67 7.54 15.16
CA SER A 193 -15.18 6.72 16.26
C SER A 193 -15.27 5.25 15.93
N PHE A 194 -14.25 4.49 16.32
CA PHE A 194 -14.19 3.04 16.15
C PHE A 194 -14.51 2.34 17.47
N CYS A 195 -15.20 1.22 17.38
CA CYS A 195 -15.32 0.33 18.53
C CYS A 195 -14.03 -0.50 18.67
N LYS A 196 -13.59 -0.75 19.90
CA LYS A 196 -12.35 -1.50 20.21
C LYS A 196 -12.33 -2.89 19.58
N PRO A 197 -13.42 -3.71 19.63
CA PRO A 197 -13.44 -5.03 18.98
C PRO A 197 -13.19 -5.00 17.49
N HIS A 198 -13.74 -4.00 16.77
CA HIS A 198 -13.48 -3.82 15.35
C HIS A 198 -12.00 -3.52 15.08
N SER A 199 -11.42 -2.57 15.83
CA SER A 199 -10.01 -2.22 15.69
C SER A 199 -9.09 -3.40 16.04
N ALA A 200 -9.41 -4.18 17.05
CA ALA A 200 -8.66 -5.38 17.43
C ALA A 200 -8.71 -6.45 16.33
N SER A 201 -9.90 -6.69 15.74
CA SER A 201 -10.05 -7.64 14.63
C SER A 201 -9.19 -7.24 13.42
N TYR A 202 -9.17 -5.95 13.07
CA TYR A 202 -8.35 -5.44 11.96
C TYR A 202 -6.86 -5.44 12.31
N ALA A 203 -6.50 -5.13 13.56
CA ALA A 203 -5.12 -5.21 14.03
C ALA A 203 -4.56 -6.63 13.92
N LEU A 204 -5.37 -7.66 14.19
CA LEU A 204 -4.95 -9.05 14.03
C LEU A 204 -4.66 -9.40 12.56
N VAL A 205 -5.49 -8.93 11.63
CA VAL A 205 -5.23 -9.08 10.19
C VAL A 205 -3.95 -8.36 9.80
N SER A 206 -3.72 -7.14 10.34
CA SER A 206 -2.48 -6.38 10.12
C SER A 206 -1.26 -7.14 10.61
N TYR A 207 -1.34 -7.75 11.79
CA TYR A 207 -0.25 -8.55 12.37
C TYR A 207 0.06 -9.78 11.52
N LYS A 208 -0.94 -10.53 11.08
CA LYS A 208 -0.76 -11.68 10.17
C LYS A 208 -0.14 -11.25 8.85
N SER A 209 -0.59 -10.14 8.29
CA SER A 209 -0.03 -9.53 7.08
C SER A 209 1.45 -9.11 7.28
N CYS A 210 1.76 -8.45 8.39
CA CYS A 210 3.12 -8.01 8.73
C CYS A 210 4.07 -9.16 9.01
N TRP A 211 3.59 -10.22 9.64
CA TRP A 211 4.38 -11.43 9.86
C TRP A 211 4.81 -12.08 8.55
N LEU A 212 3.90 -12.19 7.57
CA LEU A 212 4.25 -12.67 6.24
C LEU A 212 5.32 -11.77 5.58
N ARG A 213 5.21 -10.44 5.73
CA ARG A 213 6.24 -9.51 5.27
C ARG A 213 7.59 -9.76 5.97
N ALA A 214 7.60 -10.08 7.26
CA ALA A 214 8.81 -10.29 8.05
C ALA A 214 9.53 -11.60 7.74
N HIS A 215 8.77 -12.66 7.47
CA HIS A 215 9.30 -14.03 7.36
C HIS A 215 9.33 -14.55 5.92
N TYR A 216 8.42 -14.09 5.06
CA TYR A 216 8.28 -14.50 3.66
C TYR A 216 8.12 -13.28 2.75
N PRO A 217 9.12 -12.37 2.74
CA PRO A 217 8.98 -11.07 2.08
C PRO A 217 8.74 -11.17 0.56
N ALA A 218 9.30 -12.16 -0.12
CA ALA A 218 9.12 -12.33 -1.56
C ALA A 218 7.70 -12.79 -1.90
N GLU A 219 7.19 -13.79 -1.20
CA GLU A 219 5.82 -14.32 -1.34
C GLU A 219 4.78 -13.24 -0.98
N PHE A 220 5.04 -12.51 0.10
CA PHE A 220 4.18 -11.41 0.55
C PHE A 220 4.10 -10.29 -0.50
N MET A 221 5.25 -9.80 -0.99
CA MET A 221 5.26 -8.71 -1.98
C MET A 221 4.67 -9.14 -3.32
N ALA A 222 4.87 -10.40 -3.73
CA ALA A 222 4.21 -10.95 -4.91
C ALA A 222 2.69 -10.97 -4.75
N ALA A 223 2.18 -11.38 -3.58
CA ALA A 223 0.75 -11.37 -3.28
C ALA A 223 0.16 -9.94 -3.23
N VAL A 224 0.89 -8.96 -2.66
CA VAL A 224 0.48 -7.55 -2.65
C VAL A 224 0.34 -7.01 -4.08
N LEU A 225 1.36 -7.24 -4.93
CA LEU A 225 1.38 -6.80 -6.33
C LEU A 225 0.28 -7.47 -7.16
N THR A 226 0.01 -8.75 -6.93
CA THR A 226 -1.05 -9.52 -7.59
C THR A 226 -2.42 -8.96 -7.27
N ASN A 227 -2.71 -8.71 -6.01
CA ASN A 227 -4.05 -8.31 -5.55
C ASN A 227 -4.35 -6.82 -5.74
N ARG A 228 -3.36 -5.97 -5.96
CA ARG A 228 -3.50 -4.53 -6.19
C ARG A 228 -4.40 -3.85 -5.13
N GLY A 229 -4.36 -4.35 -3.91
CA GLY A 229 -5.28 -3.97 -2.83
C GLY A 229 -4.74 -2.98 -1.83
N GLY A 230 -3.52 -2.48 -2.00
CA GLY A 230 -2.85 -1.60 -1.08
C GLY A 230 -3.09 -0.11 -1.33
N TYR A 231 -2.52 0.71 -0.47
CA TYR A 231 -2.60 2.18 -0.52
C TYR A 231 -1.80 2.77 -1.68
N TYR A 232 -0.71 2.12 -2.09
CA TYR A 232 0.23 2.60 -3.08
C TYR A 232 0.02 1.94 -4.46
N THR A 233 0.66 2.51 -5.48
CA THR A 233 0.70 1.94 -6.84
C THR A 233 1.70 0.78 -6.93
N ALA A 234 1.60 -0.03 -7.98
CA ALA A 234 2.55 -1.12 -8.25
C ALA A 234 4.00 -0.61 -8.32
N PHE A 235 4.22 0.59 -8.89
CA PHE A 235 5.52 1.24 -8.92
C PHE A 235 6.14 1.37 -7.51
N ALA A 236 5.40 1.87 -6.54
CA ALA A 236 5.89 2.06 -5.17
C ALA A 236 6.18 0.72 -4.48
N TYR A 237 5.35 -0.31 -4.71
CA TYR A 237 5.59 -1.65 -4.15
C TYR A 237 6.79 -2.35 -4.79
N VAL A 238 7.05 -2.15 -6.08
CA VAL A 238 8.27 -2.63 -6.74
C VAL A 238 9.52 -1.95 -6.16
N SER A 239 9.45 -0.64 -5.93
CA SER A 239 10.53 0.11 -5.27
C SER A 239 10.74 -0.37 -3.84
N GLU A 240 9.65 -0.62 -3.11
CA GLU A 240 9.72 -1.17 -1.74
C GLU A 240 10.33 -2.57 -1.72
N ALA A 241 9.93 -3.46 -2.62
CA ALA A 241 10.53 -4.79 -2.73
C ALA A 241 12.06 -4.70 -2.89
N ARG A 242 12.54 -3.76 -3.72
CA ARG A 242 13.98 -3.52 -3.87
C ARG A 242 14.64 -3.00 -2.60
N ARG A 243 14.00 -2.06 -1.87
CA ARG A 243 14.49 -1.56 -0.58
C ARG A 243 14.56 -2.66 0.49
N MET A 244 13.67 -3.64 0.41
CA MET A 244 13.72 -4.85 1.24
C MET A 244 14.83 -5.83 0.83
N GLY A 245 15.61 -5.54 -0.21
CA GLY A 245 16.68 -6.41 -0.73
C GLY A 245 16.18 -7.50 -1.69
N LEU A 246 14.91 -7.46 -2.11
CA LEU A 246 14.37 -8.44 -3.04
C LEU A 246 14.80 -8.12 -4.48
N ARG A 247 15.10 -9.15 -5.25
CA ARG A 247 15.34 -9.06 -6.68
C ARG A 247 14.02 -9.09 -7.43
N VAL A 248 13.67 -8.02 -8.12
CA VAL A 248 12.48 -7.98 -8.97
C VAL A 248 12.89 -8.32 -10.41
N LEU A 249 12.36 -9.44 -10.91
CA LEU A 249 12.66 -9.97 -12.24
C LEU A 249 11.59 -9.55 -13.24
N PRO A 250 11.97 -9.24 -14.50
CA PRO A 250 11.04 -8.91 -15.57
C PRO A 250 10.04 -10.03 -15.86
N PRO A 251 8.95 -9.74 -16.57
CA PRO A 251 8.10 -10.79 -17.10
C PRO A 251 8.89 -11.68 -18.08
N ASP A 252 8.51 -12.95 -18.18
CA ASP A 252 9.17 -13.93 -19.05
C ASP A 252 8.16 -15.00 -19.46
N VAL A 253 8.05 -15.28 -20.75
CA VAL A 253 7.06 -16.23 -21.27
C VAL A 253 7.27 -17.66 -20.78
N ASN A 254 8.52 -18.03 -20.44
CA ASN A 254 8.88 -19.35 -19.93
C ASN A 254 8.85 -19.47 -18.41
N ALA A 255 8.94 -18.33 -17.69
CA ALA A 255 9.08 -18.35 -16.23
C ALA A 255 7.94 -17.63 -15.49
N SER A 256 7.28 -16.65 -16.09
CA SER A 256 6.20 -15.93 -15.43
C SER A 256 4.92 -16.77 -15.39
N ARG A 257 4.21 -16.66 -14.26
CA ARG A 257 2.80 -17.08 -14.14
C ARG A 257 1.90 -15.95 -14.61
N ARG A 258 0.60 -16.18 -14.53
CA ARG A 258 -0.38 -15.10 -14.67
C ARG A 258 -0.15 -14.04 -13.61
N GLU A 259 -0.10 -14.45 -12.36
CA GLU A 259 0.15 -13.63 -11.17
C GLU A 259 1.66 -13.40 -10.96
N TYR A 260 1.97 -12.40 -10.11
CA TYR A 260 3.31 -12.29 -9.57
C TYR A 260 3.67 -13.52 -8.73
N TRP A 261 4.94 -13.89 -8.74
CA TRP A 261 5.42 -15.01 -7.97
C TRP A 261 6.67 -14.64 -7.17
N GLY A 262 6.66 -14.98 -5.87
CA GLY A 262 7.77 -14.73 -4.96
C GLY A 262 8.39 -16.04 -4.47
N LYS A 263 9.71 -16.09 -4.44
CA LYS A 263 10.49 -17.22 -3.86
C LYS A 263 11.94 -16.81 -3.65
N ASP A 264 12.57 -17.27 -2.55
CA ASP A 264 14.01 -17.15 -2.29
C ASP A 264 14.58 -15.74 -2.56
N GLY A 265 13.93 -14.73 -1.96
CA GLY A 265 14.35 -13.33 -2.11
C GLY A 265 14.11 -12.73 -3.52
N THR A 266 13.34 -13.38 -4.34
CA THR A 266 13.06 -12.97 -5.72
C THR A 266 11.57 -12.80 -5.95
N VAL A 267 11.17 -11.72 -6.64
CA VAL A 267 9.79 -11.50 -7.10
C VAL A 267 9.80 -11.39 -8.63
N ARG A 268 9.11 -12.29 -9.31
CA ARG A 268 8.92 -12.24 -10.76
C ARG A 268 7.63 -11.54 -11.11
N VAL A 269 7.68 -10.62 -12.07
CA VAL A 269 6.51 -9.93 -12.60
C VAL A 269 5.61 -10.93 -13.32
N GLY A 270 4.33 -10.94 -12.95
CA GLY A 270 3.30 -11.74 -13.60
C GLY A 270 2.87 -11.17 -14.94
N LEU A 271 2.42 -12.04 -15.86
CA LEU A 271 1.94 -11.61 -17.18
C LEU A 271 0.70 -10.69 -17.09
N MET A 272 -0.07 -10.77 -16.00
CA MET A 272 -1.21 -9.88 -15.73
C MET A 272 -0.82 -8.41 -15.58
N GLN A 273 0.46 -8.10 -15.40
CA GLN A 273 0.95 -6.73 -15.30
C GLN A 273 1.07 -6.07 -16.67
N LEU A 274 1.21 -6.85 -17.72
CA LEU A 274 1.39 -6.33 -19.08
C LEU A 274 0.14 -5.58 -19.55
N LYS A 275 0.25 -4.28 -19.62
CA LYS A 275 -0.84 -3.38 -19.97
C LYS A 275 -1.27 -3.58 -21.42
N GLY A 276 -2.57 -3.84 -21.59
CA GLY A 276 -3.14 -4.08 -22.91
C GLY A 276 -3.02 -5.52 -23.42
N LEU A 277 -2.26 -6.40 -22.77
CA LEU A 277 -2.21 -7.81 -23.13
C LEU A 277 -3.59 -8.47 -22.91
N GLN A 278 -4.11 -9.09 -23.95
CA GLN A 278 -5.42 -9.74 -23.88
C GLN A 278 -5.39 -10.99 -23.00
N GLU A 279 -6.42 -11.15 -22.18
CA GLU A 279 -6.54 -12.29 -21.25
C GLU A 279 -6.47 -13.65 -21.99
N ARG A 280 -7.01 -13.74 -23.21
CA ARG A 280 -6.92 -14.96 -24.04
C ARG A 280 -5.48 -15.33 -24.37
N THR A 281 -4.64 -14.34 -24.74
CA THR A 281 -3.23 -14.54 -25.07
C THR A 281 -2.44 -14.92 -23.83
N LEU A 282 -2.68 -14.23 -22.72
CA LEU A 282 -2.06 -14.55 -21.43
C LEU A 282 -2.34 -16.01 -21.03
N ARG A 283 -3.61 -16.43 -21.05
CA ARG A 283 -3.98 -17.83 -20.74
C ARG A 283 -3.39 -18.83 -21.71
N ALA A 284 -3.34 -18.50 -22.99
CA ALA A 284 -2.72 -19.36 -23.99
C ALA A 284 -1.23 -19.55 -23.73
N ILE A 285 -0.48 -18.47 -23.36
CA ILE A 285 0.94 -18.58 -23.04
C ILE A 285 1.16 -19.56 -21.88
N VAL A 286 0.41 -19.44 -20.79
CA VAL A 286 0.57 -20.32 -19.63
C VAL A 286 0.20 -21.76 -19.99
N ARG A 287 -0.97 -21.98 -20.59
CA ARG A 287 -1.45 -23.31 -20.95
C ARG A 287 -0.53 -24.03 -21.93
N GLU A 288 -0.17 -23.38 -23.05
CA GLU A 288 0.69 -23.98 -24.07
C GLU A 288 2.07 -24.35 -23.53
N ARG A 289 2.60 -23.53 -22.60
CA ARG A 289 3.85 -23.85 -21.91
C ARG A 289 3.70 -25.04 -20.97
N ASP A 290 2.61 -25.08 -20.20
CA ASP A 290 2.40 -26.14 -19.19
C ASP A 290 2.11 -27.49 -19.88
N ASP A 291 1.40 -27.50 -21.03
CA ASP A 291 1.08 -28.71 -21.78
C ASP A 291 2.23 -29.19 -22.69
N GLY A 292 2.94 -28.25 -23.33
CA GLY A 292 3.93 -28.54 -24.37
C GLY A 292 5.39 -28.22 -23.99
N GLY A 293 5.66 -27.88 -22.73
CA GLY A 293 6.98 -27.48 -22.24
C GLY A 293 7.38 -26.07 -22.63
N PRO A 294 8.56 -25.61 -22.17
CA PRO A 294 9.08 -24.26 -22.43
C PRO A 294 9.15 -23.96 -23.93
N TYR A 295 8.93 -22.68 -24.28
CA TYR A 295 9.12 -22.21 -25.65
C TYR A 295 10.59 -22.24 -26.03
N ALA A 296 10.88 -22.90 -27.14
CA ALA A 296 12.26 -23.04 -27.62
C ALA A 296 12.79 -21.79 -28.30
N SER A 297 11.91 -20.96 -28.89
CA SER A 297 12.24 -19.73 -29.60
C SER A 297 11.03 -18.80 -29.66
N PHE A 298 11.24 -17.56 -30.08
CA PHE A 298 10.13 -16.63 -30.35
C PHE A 298 9.20 -17.14 -31.46
N GLY A 299 9.75 -17.74 -32.51
CA GLY A 299 8.97 -18.40 -33.58
C GLY A 299 8.12 -19.57 -33.06
N ASP A 300 8.61 -20.34 -32.08
CA ASP A 300 7.85 -21.40 -31.41
C ASP A 300 6.67 -20.83 -30.61
N LEU A 301 6.90 -19.75 -29.85
CA LEU A 301 5.84 -19.02 -29.15
C LEU A 301 4.75 -18.56 -30.14
N LEU A 302 5.13 -17.89 -31.22
CA LEU A 302 4.19 -17.40 -32.21
C LEU A 302 3.35 -18.52 -32.86
N ARG A 303 3.95 -19.69 -33.10
CA ARG A 303 3.25 -20.86 -33.68
C ARG A 303 2.23 -21.46 -32.70
N ARG A 304 2.60 -21.63 -31.42
CA ARG A 304 1.79 -22.29 -30.40
C ARG A 304 0.71 -21.37 -29.87
N VAL A 305 1.02 -20.14 -29.50
CA VAL A 305 0.13 -19.18 -28.84
C VAL A 305 -0.74 -18.40 -29.86
N ARG A 306 -0.17 -18.12 -31.04
CA ARG A 306 -0.80 -17.30 -32.10
C ARG A 306 -1.35 -15.96 -31.57
N PRO A 307 -0.53 -15.17 -30.87
CA PRO A 307 -0.93 -13.87 -30.40
C PRO A 307 -1.23 -12.96 -31.58
N ASP A 308 -2.14 -11.99 -31.44
CA ASP A 308 -2.27 -10.96 -32.46
C ASP A 308 -1.03 -10.02 -32.46
N PRO A 309 -0.84 -9.19 -33.50
CA PRO A 309 0.34 -8.32 -33.61
C PRO A 309 0.51 -7.34 -32.45
N ALA A 310 -0.60 -6.86 -31.86
CA ALA A 310 -0.56 -5.93 -30.72
C ALA A 310 -0.05 -6.65 -29.46
N ASP A 311 -0.58 -7.83 -29.17
CA ASP A 311 -0.13 -8.67 -28.04
C ASP A 311 1.33 -9.09 -28.22
N ALA A 312 1.73 -9.54 -29.42
CA ALA A 312 3.12 -9.90 -29.70
C ALA A 312 4.07 -8.70 -29.48
N LYS A 313 3.69 -7.50 -29.92
CA LYS A 313 4.45 -6.29 -29.68
C LYS A 313 4.59 -5.98 -28.18
N ILE A 314 3.53 -6.08 -27.39
CA ILE A 314 3.56 -5.89 -25.92
C ILE A 314 4.52 -6.88 -25.28
N LEU A 315 4.45 -8.17 -25.62
CA LEU A 315 5.33 -9.20 -25.09
C LEU A 315 6.80 -8.93 -25.39
N VAL A 316 7.11 -8.50 -26.60
CA VAL A 316 8.50 -8.18 -26.98
C VAL A 316 8.98 -6.89 -26.31
N GLN A 317 8.17 -5.82 -26.32
CA GLN A 317 8.56 -4.52 -25.75
C GLN A 317 8.74 -4.60 -24.23
N SER A 318 7.94 -5.38 -23.53
CA SER A 318 8.08 -5.60 -22.09
C SER A 318 9.32 -6.42 -21.70
N GLY A 319 9.99 -7.04 -22.68
CA GLY A 319 11.10 -7.97 -22.44
C GLY A 319 10.67 -9.40 -22.11
N ALA A 320 9.37 -9.70 -22.12
CA ALA A 320 8.87 -11.04 -21.79
C ALA A 320 9.37 -12.14 -22.75
N CYS A 321 9.84 -11.77 -23.93
CA CYS A 321 10.37 -12.71 -24.95
C CYS A 321 11.91 -12.76 -24.99
N ASP A 322 12.63 -12.05 -24.11
CA ASP A 322 14.10 -11.99 -24.19
C ASP A 322 14.75 -13.36 -24.00
N SER A 323 14.18 -14.23 -23.16
CA SER A 323 14.70 -15.61 -22.94
C SER A 323 14.58 -16.52 -24.16
N VAL A 324 13.68 -16.21 -25.08
CA VAL A 324 13.41 -16.99 -26.29
C VAL A 324 13.90 -16.33 -27.58
N ALA A 325 14.62 -15.21 -27.47
CA ALA A 325 15.08 -14.41 -28.61
C ALA A 325 16.14 -15.09 -29.48
N ARG A 326 16.94 -16.04 -28.92
CA ARG A 326 18.03 -16.75 -29.62
C ARG A 326 18.95 -15.81 -30.42
N GLY A 327 19.28 -14.66 -29.86
CA GLY A 327 20.17 -13.68 -30.49
C GLY A 327 19.47 -12.68 -31.42
N ALA A 328 18.17 -12.81 -31.66
CA ALA A 328 17.38 -11.78 -32.31
C ALA A 328 17.20 -10.56 -31.41
N THR A 329 17.22 -9.37 -32.00
CA THR A 329 16.90 -8.14 -31.26
C THR A 329 15.38 -7.99 -31.06
N ARG A 330 14.94 -7.19 -30.06
CA ARG A 330 13.51 -6.89 -29.90
C ARG A 330 12.86 -6.32 -31.15
N PRO A 331 13.49 -5.36 -31.89
CA PRO A 331 12.96 -4.91 -33.19
C PRO A 331 12.79 -6.06 -34.20
N GLU A 332 13.77 -6.97 -34.32
CA GLU A 332 13.69 -8.13 -35.21
C GLU A 332 12.51 -9.05 -34.84
N MET A 333 12.29 -9.31 -33.55
CA MET A 333 11.13 -10.07 -33.08
C MET A 333 9.80 -9.40 -33.41
N VAL A 334 9.71 -8.06 -33.29
CA VAL A 334 8.49 -7.33 -33.70
C VAL A 334 8.25 -7.50 -35.20
N TRP A 335 9.30 -7.40 -36.04
CA TRP A 335 9.21 -7.67 -37.47
C TRP A 335 8.75 -9.10 -37.76
N GLU A 336 9.31 -10.10 -37.11
CA GLU A 336 8.89 -11.51 -37.25
C GLU A 336 7.40 -11.69 -36.97
N ALA A 337 6.90 -11.08 -35.86
CA ALA A 337 5.48 -11.12 -35.54
C ALA A 337 4.60 -10.49 -36.61
N LEU A 338 5.00 -9.33 -37.16
CA LEU A 338 4.27 -8.63 -38.21
C LEU A 338 4.25 -9.41 -39.53
N LEU A 339 5.38 -9.98 -39.95
CA LEU A 339 5.50 -10.77 -41.19
C LEU A 339 4.58 -11.99 -41.15
N ARG A 340 4.40 -12.64 -40.00
CA ARG A 340 3.49 -13.78 -39.86
C ARG A 340 2.01 -13.40 -39.99
N HIS A 341 1.65 -12.14 -39.80
CA HIS A 341 0.28 -11.62 -39.92
C HIS A 341 0.04 -10.83 -41.21
N ALA A 342 1.06 -10.69 -42.06
CA ALA A 342 0.92 -9.96 -43.31
C ALA A 342 -0.10 -10.65 -44.25
N PRO A 343 -0.93 -9.88 -45.00
CA PRO A 343 -1.82 -10.46 -46.02
C PRO A 343 -0.99 -11.23 -47.05
N GLY A 344 -1.16 -12.53 -47.10
CA GLY A 344 -0.40 -13.41 -48.01
C GLY A 344 0.59 -14.36 -47.32
N SER A 345 0.95 -14.14 -46.03
CA SER A 345 1.66 -15.12 -45.24
C SER A 345 0.69 -16.19 -44.74
N GLY A 346 0.58 -17.32 -45.44
CA GLY A 346 0.10 -18.64 -44.99
C GLY A 346 -1.03 -18.83 -43.99
N SER A 347 -1.74 -17.79 -43.56
CA SER A 347 -2.94 -17.93 -42.72
C SER A 347 -4.19 -18.24 -43.54
N ARG A 348 -4.06 -19.13 -44.52
CA ARG A 348 -5.21 -19.76 -45.15
C ARG A 348 -5.64 -20.99 -44.34
N ARG A 349 -6.91 -21.02 -43.96
CA ARG A 349 -7.70 -22.10 -43.40
C ARG A 349 -7.04 -23.50 -43.42
N ALA A 350 -7.19 -24.24 -42.34
CA ALA A 350 -6.81 -25.62 -42.19
C ALA A 350 -7.31 -26.51 -43.39
N GLY A 351 -6.63 -26.37 -44.51
CA GLY A 351 -6.65 -27.28 -45.63
C GLY A 351 -5.23 -27.73 -45.85
N ARG A 352 -4.98 -29.03 -45.83
CA ARG A 352 -3.69 -29.65 -46.21
C ARG A 352 -3.26 -29.00 -47.54
N THR A 353 -2.21 -28.15 -47.53
CA THR A 353 -1.54 -27.70 -48.74
C THR A 353 -0.65 -28.86 -49.21
N LEU A 354 -0.72 -29.16 -50.48
CA LEU A 354 0.13 -30.16 -51.15
C LEU A 354 1.61 -29.66 -51.35
N PHE A 355 1.89 -28.44 -50.95
CA PHE A 355 3.18 -27.79 -51.08
C PHE A 355 3.63 -27.32 -49.69
N GLU A 356 4.92 -27.42 -49.41
CA GLU A 356 5.55 -26.86 -48.21
C GLU A 356 5.19 -25.36 -48.14
N ASP A 357 4.78 -24.91 -46.92
CA ASP A 357 4.56 -23.48 -46.69
C ASP A 357 5.85 -22.73 -47.02
N PRO A 358 5.79 -21.64 -47.82
CA PRO A 358 7.00 -20.87 -48.12
C PRO A 358 7.69 -20.48 -46.80
N GLU A 359 9.02 -20.65 -46.72
CA GLU A 359 9.78 -20.20 -45.57
C GLU A 359 9.35 -18.78 -45.18
N PRO A 360 9.07 -18.54 -43.90
CA PRO A 360 8.68 -17.21 -43.46
C PRO A 360 9.78 -16.22 -43.82
N ALA A 361 9.41 -15.08 -44.43
CA ALA A 361 10.33 -14.04 -44.79
C ALA A 361 11.26 -13.69 -43.62
N THR A 362 12.57 -13.72 -43.86
CA THR A 362 13.57 -13.44 -42.83
C THR A 362 13.43 -11.96 -42.42
N PRO A 363 13.26 -11.65 -41.11
CA PRO A 363 13.20 -10.26 -40.68
C PRO A 363 14.50 -9.52 -41.03
N PRO A 364 14.43 -8.23 -41.36
CA PRO A 364 15.62 -7.44 -41.63
C PRO A 364 16.49 -7.36 -40.36
N ARG A 365 17.81 -7.25 -40.56
CA ARG A 365 18.72 -7.00 -39.44
C ARG A 365 18.49 -5.58 -38.90
N VAL A 366 18.05 -5.48 -37.63
CA VAL A 366 17.74 -4.22 -36.97
C VAL A 366 18.51 -4.13 -35.65
N PRO A 367 19.19 -3.01 -35.37
CA PRO A 367 19.93 -2.85 -34.13
C PRO A 367 18.99 -2.87 -32.91
N HIS A 368 19.56 -3.14 -31.74
CA HIS A 368 18.83 -3.07 -30.46
C HIS A 368 18.22 -1.68 -30.25
N TYR A 369 17.08 -1.64 -29.58
CA TYR A 369 16.52 -0.37 -29.07
C TYR A 369 17.55 0.37 -28.21
N SER A 370 17.53 1.69 -28.24
CA SER A 370 18.33 2.49 -27.32
C SER A 370 17.90 2.23 -25.85
N ALA A 371 18.80 2.44 -24.91
CA ALA A 371 18.47 2.30 -23.50
C ALA A 371 17.26 3.19 -23.09
N ARG A 372 17.13 4.37 -23.69
CA ARG A 372 15.99 5.26 -23.48
C ARG A 372 14.69 4.61 -23.96
N THR A 373 14.68 4.08 -25.19
CA THR A 373 13.51 3.42 -25.79
C THR A 373 13.09 2.20 -24.96
N VAL A 374 14.03 1.42 -24.41
CA VAL A 374 13.72 0.29 -23.53
C VAL A 374 12.99 0.77 -22.27
N LEU A 375 13.42 1.87 -21.64
CA LEU A 375 12.76 2.44 -20.48
C LEU A 375 11.36 3.00 -20.79
N GLU A 376 11.21 3.64 -21.97
CA GLU A 376 9.90 4.09 -22.45
C GLU A 376 8.94 2.90 -22.62
N HIS A 377 9.40 1.81 -23.21
CA HIS A 377 8.62 0.57 -23.34
C HIS A 377 8.28 -0.08 -21.98
N GLU A 378 9.19 -0.05 -21.01
CA GLU A 378 8.87 -0.54 -19.65
C GLU A 378 7.71 0.27 -19.03
N ILE A 379 7.73 1.60 -19.13
CA ILE A 379 6.64 2.45 -18.63
C ILE A 379 5.34 2.17 -19.38
N GLU A 380 5.39 2.08 -20.71
CA GLU A 380 4.20 1.83 -21.54
C GLU A 380 3.54 0.50 -21.24
N THR A 381 4.36 -0.55 -21.04
CA THR A 381 3.86 -1.94 -20.88
C THR A 381 3.65 -2.37 -19.45
N LEU A 382 4.41 -1.81 -18.47
CA LEU A 382 4.38 -2.23 -17.07
C LEU A 382 3.84 -1.17 -16.11
N ASP A 383 3.73 0.10 -16.52
CA ASP A 383 3.47 1.29 -15.68
C ASP A 383 4.60 1.60 -14.66
N PHE A 384 5.75 0.94 -14.74
CA PHE A 384 6.92 1.20 -13.90
C PHE A 384 8.22 0.75 -14.58
N LEU A 385 9.35 1.27 -14.09
CA LEU A 385 10.67 0.83 -14.53
C LEU A 385 11.12 -0.40 -13.74
N ILE A 386 11.39 -1.49 -14.46
CA ILE A 386 11.91 -2.71 -13.86
C ILE A 386 13.43 -2.77 -13.85
N SER A 387 14.08 -2.15 -14.84
CA SER A 387 15.55 -2.18 -14.97
C SER A 387 16.26 -1.29 -13.95
N ARG A 388 15.68 -0.16 -13.57
CA ARG A 388 16.26 0.82 -12.64
C ARG A 388 15.22 1.74 -11.99
N HIS A 389 15.63 2.47 -10.94
CA HIS A 389 14.79 3.54 -10.38
C HIS A 389 14.82 4.78 -11.30
N PRO A 390 13.69 5.49 -11.52
CA PRO A 390 13.65 6.67 -12.42
C PRO A 390 14.69 7.73 -12.10
N LEU A 391 14.95 8.01 -10.83
CA LEU A 391 15.95 9.00 -10.42
C LEU A 391 17.38 8.62 -10.80
N SER A 392 17.68 7.35 -11.07
CA SER A 392 19.01 6.95 -11.54
C SER A 392 19.37 7.54 -12.90
N LEU A 393 18.38 7.96 -13.69
CA LEU A 393 18.58 8.65 -14.98
C LEU A 393 19.13 10.06 -14.80
N TYR A 394 18.98 10.64 -13.61
CA TYR A 394 19.38 12.01 -13.25
C TYR A 394 20.55 12.02 -12.26
N ALA A 395 21.33 10.92 -12.19
CA ALA A 395 22.37 10.77 -11.18
C ALA A 395 23.43 11.89 -11.21
N ALA A 396 23.81 12.35 -12.41
CA ALA A 396 24.78 13.45 -12.57
C ALA A 396 24.22 14.78 -12.06
N GLU A 397 22.97 15.09 -12.39
CA GLU A 397 22.27 16.29 -11.95
C GLU A 397 22.06 16.28 -10.44
N LEU A 398 21.67 15.13 -9.88
CA LEU A 398 21.48 14.96 -8.44
C LEU A 398 22.76 15.16 -7.66
N ALA A 399 23.89 14.64 -8.16
CA ALA A 399 25.20 14.84 -7.56
C ALA A 399 25.61 16.33 -7.57
N ARG A 400 25.27 17.08 -8.62
CA ARG A 400 25.55 18.51 -8.73
C ARG A 400 24.68 19.36 -7.79
N ILE A 401 23.43 18.97 -7.53
CA ILE A 401 22.50 19.69 -6.66
C ILE A 401 22.90 19.51 -5.19
N GLY A 402 23.53 18.40 -4.82
CA GLY A 402 23.88 18.10 -3.44
C GLY A 402 22.68 17.89 -2.54
N CYS A 403 21.67 17.11 -3.01
CA CYS A 403 20.44 16.87 -2.27
C CYS A 403 20.63 15.88 -1.10
N VAL A 404 19.85 16.08 -0.02
CA VAL A 404 19.77 15.16 1.11
C VAL A 404 18.92 13.96 0.70
N ARG A 405 19.39 12.75 1.00
CA ARG A 405 18.65 11.51 0.72
C ARG A 405 17.46 11.36 1.65
N GLY A 406 16.39 10.75 1.16
CA GLY A 406 15.18 10.49 1.93
C GLY A 406 15.44 9.74 3.24
N ALA A 407 16.36 8.76 3.23
CA ALA A 407 16.75 8.00 4.43
C ALA A 407 17.46 8.85 5.50
N ASP A 408 18.05 9.97 5.12
CA ASP A 408 18.83 10.83 6.02
C ASP A 408 18.03 12.04 6.53
N LEU A 409 16.79 12.26 6.09
CA LEU A 409 15.96 13.42 6.45
C LEU A 409 15.78 13.58 7.97
N GLU A 410 15.68 12.49 8.72
CA GLU A 410 15.53 12.53 10.17
C GLU A 410 16.71 13.20 10.88
N ARG A 411 17.91 13.14 10.31
CA ARG A 411 19.12 13.82 10.84
C ARG A 411 19.11 15.34 10.61
N HIS A 412 18.20 15.82 9.80
CA HIS A 412 18.09 17.23 9.40
C HIS A 412 16.86 17.94 9.97
N VAL A 413 16.22 17.35 11.00
CA VAL A 413 15.06 17.98 11.66
C VAL A 413 15.39 19.39 12.14
N GLY A 414 14.49 20.35 11.84
CA GLY A 414 14.67 21.76 12.16
C GLY A 414 15.59 22.52 11.19
N ARG A 415 16.11 21.89 10.15
CA ARG A 415 16.98 22.52 9.14
C ARG A 415 16.26 22.63 7.79
N ARG A 416 16.62 23.65 7.01
CA ARG A 416 16.22 23.75 5.62
C ARG A 416 17.13 22.87 4.77
N VAL A 417 16.54 21.97 3.99
CA VAL A 417 17.25 21.03 3.11
C VAL A 417 16.70 21.08 1.71
N THR A 418 17.52 20.67 0.73
CA THR A 418 17.07 20.32 -0.61
C THR A 418 17.01 18.81 -0.72
N THR A 419 15.89 18.26 -1.15
CA THR A 419 15.72 16.84 -1.45
C THR A 419 15.12 16.69 -2.84
N VAL A 420 15.34 15.57 -3.50
CA VAL A 420 14.74 15.25 -4.80
C VAL A 420 14.05 13.90 -4.73
N GLY A 421 12.79 13.87 -5.12
CA GLY A 421 11.99 12.66 -5.09
C GLY A 421 11.17 12.47 -6.35
N TRP A 422 10.78 11.22 -6.58
CA TRP A 422 9.79 10.86 -7.57
C TRP A 422 8.41 10.84 -6.90
N TRP A 423 7.42 11.45 -7.56
CA TRP A 423 6.05 11.49 -7.04
C TRP A 423 5.45 10.07 -6.99
N VAL A 424 4.92 9.67 -5.84
CA VAL A 424 4.31 8.35 -5.63
C VAL A 424 2.81 8.46 -5.48
N THR A 425 2.35 9.32 -4.58
CA THR A 425 0.92 9.58 -4.35
C THR A 425 0.75 10.93 -3.69
N GLY A 426 -0.43 11.52 -3.83
CA GLY A 426 -0.77 12.79 -3.19
C GLY A 426 -2.24 12.84 -2.81
N LYS A 427 -2.55 13.66 -1.82
CA LYS A 427 -3.92 13.90 -1.36
C LYS A 427 -4.13 15.37 -1.07
N VAL A 428 -4.98 16.00 -1.85
CA VAL A 428 -5.45 17.36 -1.60
C VAL A 428 -6.50 17.33 -0.51
N VAL A 429 -6.38 18.24 0.44
CA VAL A 429 -7.33 18.44 1.56
C VAL A 429 -7.56 19.93 1.78
N ALA A 430 -8.69 20.29 2.38
CA ALA A 430 -8.95 21.65 2.83
C ALA A 430 -8.50 21.84 4.29
N THR A 431 -7.96 23.02 4.62
CA THR A 431 -7.74 23.46 6.00
C THR A 431 -9.06 23.79 6.69
N ARG A 432 -9.02 24.23 7.96
CA ARG A 432 -10.21 24.73 8.66
C ARG A 432 -10.78 26.00 8.06
N GLU A 433 -9.94 26.77 7.37
CA GLU A 433 -10.29 28.02 6.68
C GLU A 433 -10.64 27.77 5.20
N ASP A 434 -10.92 26.51 4.84
CA ASP A 434 -11.26 26.05 3.48
C ASP A 434 -10.17 26.32 2.43
N GLU A 435 -8.92 26.51 2.87
CA GLU A 435 -7.78 26.66 1.96
C GLU A 435 -7.22 25.31 1.51
N PRO A 436 -6.95 25.10 0.21
CA PRO A 436 -6.41 23.83 -0.27
C PRO A 436 -4.93 23.67 0.11
N MET A 437 -4.58 22.46 0.54
CA MET A 437 -3.19 22.01 0.78
C MET A 437 -3.03 20.57 0.31
N GLU A 438 -1.80 20.10 0.15
CA GLU A 438 -1.55 18.75 -0.32
C GLU A 438 -0.51 18.02 0.52
N PHE A 439 -0.82 16.76 0.85
CA PHE A 439 0.14 15.79 1.36
C PHE A 439 0.65 14.97 0.19
N ILE A 440 1.96 14.89 0.01
CA ILE A 440 2.58 14.14 -1.08
C ILE A 440 3.63 13.20 -0.52
N SER A 441 3.54 11.93 -0.96
CA SER A 441 4.59 10.94 -0.77
C SER A 441 5.53 10.98 -1.96
N PHE A 442 6.80 11.27 -1.71
CA PHE A 442 7.88 11.13 -2.67
C PHE A 442 8.76 9.95 -2.31
N GLU A 443 9.41 9.38 -3.31
CA GLU A 443 10.48 8.41 -3.07
C GLU A 443 11.77 8.81 -3.78
N ASP A 444 12.87 8.46 -3.20
CA ASP A 444 14.15 8.36 -3.87
C ASP A 444 14.67 6.91 -3.84
N THR A 445 15.89 6.70 -4.28
CA THR A 445 16.51 5.35 -4.25
C THR A 445 16.72 4.79 -2.84
N SER A 446 16.56 5.60 -1.79
CA SER A 446 16.88 5.26 -0.41
C SER A 446 15.64 5.10 0.48
N ALA A 447 14.60 5.89 0.26
CA ALA A 447 13.40 5.90 1.10
C ALA A 447 12.17 6.47 0.40
N LEU A 448 11.00 6.12 0.95
CA LEU A 448 9.74 6.82 0.76
C LEU A 448 9.59 7.82 1.90
N TYR A 449 9.29 9.09 1.59
CA TYR A 449 9.14 10.16 2.57
C TYR A 449 7.95 11.05 2.25
N GLU A 450 7.35 11.62 3.31
CA GLU A 450 6.15 12.43 3.23
C GLU A 450 6.48 13.91 3.27
N THR A 451 5.80 14.69 2.43
CA THR A 451 5.89 16.15 2.41
C THR A 451 4.52 16.79 2.55
N THR A 452 4.48 18.00 3.09
CA THR A 452 3.25 18.78 3.21
C THR A 452 3.41 20.09 2.47
N PHE A 453 2.60 20.30 1.46
CA PHE A 453 2.48 21.57 0.75
C PHE A 453 1.38 22.39 1.41
N PHE A 454 1.75 23.23 2.36
CA PHE A 454 0.82 24.14 3.03
C PHE A 454 0.20 25.13 2.03
N PRO A 455 -0.96 25.78 2.35
CA PRO A 455 -1.75 26.55 1.39
C PRO A 455 -0.94 27.53 0.53
N LYS A 456 -0.09 28.36 1.13
CA LYS A 456 0.75 29.32 0.39
C LYS A 456 1.70 28.64 -0.60
N THR A 457 2.29 27.52 -0.20
CA THR A 457 3.21 26.74 -1.05
C THR A 457 2.43 25.99 -2.12
N TYR A 458 1.29 25.42 -1.77
CA TYR A 458 0.44 24.71 -2.70
C TYR A 458 -0.10 25.65 -3.79
N ALA A 459 -0.66 26.79 -3.43
CA ALA A 459 -1.15 27.79 -4.38
C ALA A 459 -0.06 28.22 -5.39
N ARG A 460 1.20 28.33 -4.94
CA ARG A 460 2.33 28.72 -5.79
C ARG A 460 2.78 27.61 -6.74
N PHE A 461 2.74 26.34 -6.32
CA PHE A 461 3.42 25.23 -7.01
C PHE A 461 2.51 24.12 -7.52
N CYS A 462 1.20 24.10 -7.20
CA CYS A 462 0.27 23.02 -7.58
C CYS A 462 0.28 22.71 -9.09
N HIS A 463 0.43 23.71 -9.96
CA HIS A 463 0.51 23.54 -11.39
C HIS A 463 1.74 22.77 -11.88
N ARG A 464 2.75 22.58 -11.03
CA ARG A 464 3.98 21.85 -11.31
C ARG A 464 3.95 20.40 -10.79
N LEU A 465 3.02 20.08 -9.92
CA LEU A 465 2.87 18.75 -9.32
C LEU A 465 2.17 17.77 -10.28
N HIS A 466 2.12 16.51 -9.93
CA HIS A 466 1.44 15.43 -10.67
C HIS A 466 1.96 15.16 -12.08
N ARG A 467 3.25 15.38 -12.32
CA ARG A 467 3.91 15.02 -13.58
C ARG A 467 4.93 13.91 -13.33
N ALA A 468 5.14 13.04 -14.35
CA ALA A 468 6.16 12.00 -14.30
C ALA A 468 7.57 12.60 -14.47
N ARG A 469 8.11 13.18 -13.41
CA ARG A 469 9.44 13.83 -13.37
C ARG A 469 9.98 13.88 -11.94
N PRO A 470 11.28 14.12 -11.73
CA PRO A 470 11.85 14.47 -10.43
C PRO A 470 11.29 15.81 -9.91
N TYR A 471 11.15 15.91 -8.61
CA TYR A 471 10.71 17.11 -7.87
C TYR A 471 11.71 17.52 -6.84
#